data_4200be1b6e2930c29364f0dba5ba8332
#
_entry.id   4200be1b6e2930c29364f0dba5ba8332
#
_cell.length_a   1.000
_cell.length_b   1.000
_cell.length_c   1.000
_cell.angle_alpha   90.00
_cell.angle_beta   90.00
_cell.angle_gamma   90.00
#
_symmetry.space_group_name_H-M   'P 1'
#
loop_
_entity.id
_entity.type
_entity.pdbx_description
1 polymer ?
#
loop_
_entity_poly.entity_id
_entity_poly.type
_entity_poly.pdbx_seq_one_letter_code
_entity_poly.pdbx_strand_id
1 'polypeptide(L)'
;MNLLQYTFFQHALLGSLLASIACGIIGTYIVTRRLVFISGGITHASFGGIGLGLYAGISPILSAAVFSVLSAFGVEWLSKRKDMREDSAIAMFWTLGMALGIMFSFLSPGFAPDLSAYLFGNILTITQTDLLMLGILAILLILFFTLFIHPIIYVAFDREFARSQGIPVVVLEYILMMFIALTIVSCLRMVGIVLAISLLTIPQMTANLFTNKFKGIIWLSIAIGYLSCLGGLLISYRLNVPSGASIIFFSILIYIACKIGKSLFRKKQ
;
A
#
# COMPACT_ATOMS: atom_id res chain seq x y z
N MET A 1 -1.24 21.22 -26.02
CA MET A 1 -2.12 20.03 -26.02
C MET A 1 -2.69 19.87 -24.61
N ASN A 2 -4.02 19.85 -24.48
CA ASN A 2 -4.68 19.66 -23.18
C ASN A 2 -4.62 18.17 -22.79
N LEU A 3 -3.63 17.79 -21.96
CA LEU A 3 -3.45 16.42 -21.43
C LEU A 3 -4.73 15.87 -20.77
N LEU A 4 -5.54 16.77 -20.19
CA LEU A 4 -6.80 16.44 -19.52
C LEU A 4 -7.89 15.89 -20.46
N GLN A 5 -7.73 15.98 -21.78
CA GLN A 5 -8.69 15.45 -22.75
C GLN A 5 -8.49 13.94 -23.02
N TYR A 6 -7.35 13.38 -22.63
CA TYR A 6 -7.06 11.98 -22.86
C TYR A 6 -7.60 11.11 -21.70
N THR A 7 -8.36 10.09 -22.02
CA THR A 7 -8.99 9.17 -21.06
C THR A 7 -7.96 8.48 -20.15
N PHE A 8 -6.82 8.07 -20.71
CA PHE A 8 -5.75 7.45 -19.92
C PHE A 8 -5.20 8.39 -18.83
N PHE A 9 -5.11 9.68 -19.11
CA PHE A 9 -4.61 10.66 -18.15
C PHE A 9 -5.66 10.97 -17.07
N GLN A 10 -6.95 11.03 -17.44
CA GLN A 10 -8.06 11.16 -16.49
C GLN A 10 -8.10 9.95 -15.54
N HIS A 11 -7.95 8.73 -16.08
CA HIS A 11 -7.86 7.51 -15.27
C HIS A 11 -6.65 7.53 -14.33
N ALA A 12 -5.49 7.99 -14.80
CA ALA A 12 -4.30 8.12 -13.97
C ALA A 12 -4.50 9.12 -12.81
N LEU A 13 -5.18 10.24 -13.05
CA LEU A 13 -5.49 11.24 -12.01
C LEU A 13 -6.47 10.68 -10.96
N LEU A 14 -7.56 10.08 -11.42
CA LEU A 14 -8.56 9.47 -10.52
C LEU A 14 -7.96 8.30 -9.74
N GLY A 15 -7.21 7.43 -10.42
CA GLY A 15 -6.54 6.32 -9.78
C GLY A 15 -5.50 6.78 -8.75
N SER A 16 -4.73 7.82 -9.05
CA SER A 16 -3.80 8.43 -8.10
C SER A 16 -4.52 8.97 -6.85
N LEU A 17 -5.67 9.60 -7.02
CA LEU A 17 -6.47 10.10 -5.90
C LEU A 17 -6.98 8.96 -5.03
N LEU A 18 -7.60 7.94 -5.64
CA LEU A 18 -8.13 6.78 -4.93
C LEU A 18 -7.03 5.97 -4.22
N ALA A 19 -5.89 5.75 -4.89
CA ALA A 19 -4.72 5.12 -4.30
C ALA A 19 -4.17 5.93 -3.12
N SER A 20 -4.10 7.27 -3.25
CA SER A 20 -3.65 8.15 -2.17
C SER A 20 -4.60 8.11 -0.96
N ILE A 21 -5.92 8.00 -1.18
CA ILE A 21 -6.91 7.84 -0.11
C ILE A 21 -6.69 6.49 0.59
N ALA A 22 -6.67 5.39 -0.14
CA ALA A 22 -6.51 4.06 0.44
C ALA A 22 -5.16 3.91 1.16
N CYS A 23 -4.07 4.31 0.51
CA CYS A 23 -2.73 4.28 1.10
C CYS A 23 -2.57 5.28 2.25
N GLY A 24 -3.22 6.45 2.19
CA GLY A 24 -3.18 7.44 3.27
C GLY A 24 -3.83 6.93 4.55
N ILE A 25 -4.96 6.26 4.43
CA ILE A 25 -5.69 5.68 5.56
C ILE A 25 -4.91 4.49 6.14
N ILE A 26 -4.66 3.47 5.33
CA ILE A 26 -4.00 2.23 5.78
C ILE A 26 -2.54 2.47 6.15
N GLY A 27 -1.81 3.26 5.37
CA GLY A 27 -0.42 3.58 5.66
C GLY A 27 -0.24 4.33 6.98
N THR A 28 -1.21 5.17 7.39
CA THR A 28 -1.19 5.80 8.71
C THR A 28 -1.22 4.77 9.82
N TYR A 29 -2.06 3.74 9.71
CA TYR A 29 -2.08 2.63 10.66
C TYR A 29 -0.75 1.86 10.67
N ILE A 30 -0.24 1.50 9.47
CA ILE A 30 1.03 0.78 9.29
C ILE A 30 2.19 1.53 9.95
N VAL A 31 2.34 2.83 9.66
CA VAL A 31 3.44 3.65 10.19
C VAL A 31 3.30 3.87 11.70
N THR A 32 2.09 4.11 12.20
CA THR A 32 1.83 4.30 13.64
C THR A 32 2.16 3.03 14.43
N ARG A 33 1.82 1.87 13.89
CA ARG A 33 2.12 0.55 14.48
C ARG A 33 3.56 0.08 14.26
N ARG A 34 4.36 0.83 13.49
CA ARG A 34 5.72 0.43 13.06
C ARG A 34 5.77 -0.86 12.24
N LEU A 35 4.68 -1.15 11.52
CA LEU A 35 4.50 -2.34 10.68
C LEU A 35 4.95 -2.11 9.23
N VAL A 36 5.85 -1.15 8.98
CA VAL A 36 6.26 -0.78 7.60
C VAL A 36 6.79 -1.99 6.82
N PHE A 37 7.48 -2.90 7.51
CA PHE A 37 8.02 -4.11 6.89
C PHE A 37 6.93 -5.07 6.37
N ILE A 38 5.73 -5.06 6.96
CA ILE A 38 4.60 -5.90 6.54
C ILE A 38 4.08 -5.50 5.15
N SER A 39 4.13 -4.20 4.80
CA SER A 39 3.71 -3.76 3.48
C SER A 39 4.58 -4.37 2.38
N GLY A 40 5.90 -4.39 2.57
CA GLY A 40 6.82 -5.08 1.67
C GLY A 40 6.60 -6.60 1.64
N GLY A 41 6.47 -7.21 2.81
CA GLY A 41 6.26 -8.66 2.94
C GLY A 41 5.02 -9.15 2.19
N ILE A 42 3.86 -8.54 2.44
CA ILE A 42 2.60 -8.92 1.78
C ILE A 42 2.64 -8.59 0.29
N THR A 43 3.25 -7.45 -0.10
CA THR A 43 3.39 -7.09 -1.51
C THR A 43 4.18 -8.14 -2.29
N HIS A 44 5.30 -8.61 -1.75
CA HIS A 44 6.07 -9.67 -2.37
C HIS A 44 5.40 -11.05 -2.25
N ALA A 45 4.70 -11.32 -1.15
CA ALA A 45 3.91 -12.54 -1.02
C ALA A 45 2.82 -12.65 -2.09
N SER A 46 2.25 -11.53 -2.55
CA SER A 46 1.22 -11.51 -3.60
C SER A 46 1.68 -12.14 -4.92
N PHE A 47 3.00 -12.19 -5.17
CA PHE A 47 3.56 -12.92 -6.33
C PHE A 47 3.20 -14.39 -6.33
N GLY A 48 3.15 -15.04 -5.16
CA GLY A 48 2.70 -16.42 -5.03
C GLY A 48 1.29 -16.60 -5.59
N GLY A 49 0.42 -15.64 -5.31
CA GLY A 49 -0.94 -15.62 -5.84
C GLY A 49 -0.99 -15.35 -7.35
N ILE A 50 -0.16 -14.43 -7.87
CA ILE A 50 -0.08 -14.15 -9.31
C ILE A 50 0.37 -15.40 -10.06
N GLY A 51 1.46 -16.05 -9.63
CA GLY A 51 1.98 -17.25 -10.25
C GLY A 51 0.97 -18.41 -10.21
N LEU A 52 0.31 -18.61 -9.07
CA LEU A 52 -0.75 -19.63 -8.93
C LEU A 52 -1.93 -19.33 -9.86
N GLY A 53 -2.34 -18.07 -10.00
CA GLY A 53 -3.40 -17.67 -10.92
C GLY A 53 -3.05 -17.96 -12.38
N LEU A 54 -1.82 -17.67 -12.79
CA LEU A 54 -1.32 -17.98 -14.13
C LEU A 54 -1.32 -19.50 -14.40
N TYR A 55 -0.82 -20.29 -13.45
CA TYR A 55 -0.77 -21.74 -13.55
C TYR A 55 -2.15 -22.38 -13.61
N ALA A 56 -3.08 -21.93 -12.77
CA ALA A 56 -4.43 -22.46 -12.68
C ALA A 56 -5.39 -21.90 -13.77
N GLY A 57 -4.94 -20.96 -14.61
CA GLY A 57 -5.78 -20.33 -15.64
C GLY A 57 -6.90 -19.45 -15.09
N ILE A 58 -6.77 -18.95 -13.85
CA ILE A 58 -7.71 -18.03 -13.21
C ILE A 58 -7.15 -16.62 -13.18
N SER A 59 -8.00 -15.64 -12.83
CA SER A 59 -7.56 -14.24 -12.76
C SER A 59 -6.37 -14.08 -11.81
N PRO A 60 -5.19 -13.64 -12.29
CA PRO A 60 -4.00 -13.46 -11.45
C PRO A 60 -4.22 -12.47 -10.30
N ILE A 61 -5.07 -11.46 -10.52
CA ILE A 61 -5.37 -10.44 -9.51
C ILE A 61 -6.24 -11.00 -8.39
N LEU A 62 -7.26 -11.79 -8.73
CA LEU A 62 -8.11 -12.44 -7.73
C LEU A 62 -7.29 -13.42 -6.90
N SER A 63 -6.45 -14.22 -7.56
CA SER A 63 -5.54 -15.16 -6.90
C SER A 63 -4.53 -14.43 -6.00
N ALA A 64 -3.96 -13.30 -6.47
CA ALA A 64 -3.10 -12.44 -5.67
C ALA A 64 -3.82 -11.90 -4.42
N ALA A 65 -5.08 -11.46 -4.57
CA ALA A 65 -5.87 -10.93 -3.44
C ALA A 65 -6.09 -12.01 -2.37
N VAL A 66 -6.53 -13.21 -2.78
CA VAL A 66 -6.75 -14.33 -1.86
C VAL A 66 -5.44 -14.73 -1.17
N PHE A 67 -4.36 -14.90 -1.93
CA PHE A 67 -3.06 -15.29 -1.39
C PHE A 67 -2.48 -14.24 -0.44
N SER A 68 -2.63 -12.96 -0.76
CA SER A 68 -2.18 -11.85 0.09
C SER A 68 -2.94 -11.78 1.41
N VAL A 69 -4.27 -11.98 1.38
CA VAL A 69 -5.09 -12.02 2.61
C VAL A 69 -4.72 -13.22 3.47
N LEU A 70 -4.53 -14.40 2.86
CA LEU A 70 -4.08 -15.59 3.59
C LEU A 70 -2.69 -15.40 4.19
N SER A 71 -1.77 -14.77 3.43
CA SER A 71 -0.42 -14.44 3.92
C SER A 71 -0.47 -13.43 5.08
N ALA A 72 -1.31 -12.40 4.98
CA ALA A 72 -1.50 -11.42 6.05
C ALA A 72 -2.04 -12.07 7.33
N PHE A 73 -3.00 -12.97 7.20
CA PHE A 73 -3.53 -13.75 8.34
C PHE A 73 -2.49 -14.71 8.89
N GLY A 74 -1.69 -15.34 8.03
CA GLY A 74 -0.59 -16.21 8.44
C GLY A 74 0.49 -15.45 9.23
N VAL A 75 0.88 -14.26 8.77
CA VAL A 75 1.80 -13.38 9.49
C VAL A 75 1.24 -13.02 10.86
N GLU A 76 -0.02 -12.56 10.93
CA GLU A 76 -0.67 -12.18 12.18
C GLU A 76 -0.79 -13.36 13.15
N TRP A 77 -1.11 -14.56 12.64
CA TRP A 77 -1.20 -15.77 13.43
C TRP A 77 0.14 -16.22 14.00
N LEU A 78 1.21 -16.19 13.17
CA LEU A 78 2.55 -16.58 13.61
C LEU A 78 3.16 -15.56 14.57
N SER A 79 2.97 -14.27 14.33
CA SER A 79 3.50 -13.19 15.19
C SER A 79 2.92 -13.18 16.61
N LYS A 80 1.74 -13.81 16.80
CA LYS A 80 1.13 -13.99 18.13
C LYS A 80 1.71 -15.15 18.93
N ARG A 81 2.52 -16.01 18.30
CA ARG A 81 3.20 -17.08 19.01
C ARG A 81 4.46 -16.54 19.71
N LYS A 82 4.68 -16.97 20.97
CA LYS A 82 5.77 -16.47 21.82
C LYS A 82 7.18 -16.70 21.24
N ASP A 83 7.30 -17.70 20.35
CA ASP A 83 8.58 -18.17 19.83
C ASP A 83 8.99 -17.49 18.50
N MET A 84 8.17 -16.63 17.92
CA MET A 84 8.45 -16.01 16.62
C MET A 84 8.31 -14.49 16.65
N ARG A 85 9.35 -13.80 16.17
CA ARG A 85 9.31 -12.36 15.98
C ARG A 85 8.49 -12.01 14.74
N GLU A 86 7.76 -10.91 14.80
CA GLU A 86 6.90 -10.42 13.70
C GLU A 86 7.68 -10.27 12.38
N ASP A 87 8.88 -9.67 12.44
CA ASP A 87 9.75 -9.52 11.27
C ASP A 87 10.12 -10.87 10.62
N SER A 88 10.33 -11.92 11.42
CA SER A 88 10.65 -13.25 10.93
C SER A 88 9.46 -13.92 10.25
N ALA A 89 8.25 -13.73 10.79
CA ALA A 89 7.02 -14.21 10.17
C ALA A 89 6.79 -13.52 8.81
N ILE A 90 6.98 -12.20 8.76
CA ILE A 90 6.87 -11.44 7.51
C ILE A 90 7.89 -11.95 6.47
N ALA A 91 9.15 -12.11 6.85
CA ALA A 91 10.20 -12.59 5.95
C ALA A 91 9.91 -14.00 5.41
N MET A 92 9.32 -14.88 6.23
CA MET A 92 8.94 -16.23 5.81
C MET A 92 7.84 -16.20 4.74
N PHE A 93 6.77 -15.42 4.94
CA PHE A 93 5.70 -15.30 3.93
C PHE A 93 6.17 -14.56 2.68
N TRP A 94 7.06 -13.58 2.81
CA TRP A 94 7.70 -12.91 1.68
C TRP A 94 8.44 -13.92 0.79
N THR A 95 9.38 -14.66 1.37
CA THR A 95 10.20 -15.63 0.63
C THR A 95 9.38 -16.79 0.08
N LEU A 96 8.41 -17.30 0.84
CA LEU A 96 7.48 -18.33 0.40
C LEU A 96 6.67 -17.88 -0.83
N GLY A 97 6.08 -16.68 -0.76
CA GLY A 97 5.28 -16.15 -1.86
C GLY A 97 6.11 -15.93 -3.12
N MET A 98 7.32 -15.36 -2.98
CA MET A 98 8.25 -15.21 -4.12
C MET A 98 8.63 -16.56 -4.74
N ALA A 99 8.98 -17.55 -3.91
CA ALA A 99 9.36 -18.87 -4.38
C ALA A 99 8.20 -19.58 -5.13
N LEU A 100 7.00 -19.58 -4.53
CA LEU A 100 5.81 -20.16 -5.16
C LEU A 100 5.43 -19.40 -6.44
N GLY A 101 5.51 -18.08 -6.44
CA GLY A 101 5.21 -17.27 -7.62
C GLY A 101 6.09 -17.61 -8.80
N ILE A 102 7.40 -17.72 -8.57
CA ILE A 102 8.37 -18.11 -9.59
C ILE A 102 8.11 -19.56 -10.05
N MET A 103 7.96 -20.51 -9.11
CA MET A 103 7.72 -21.90 -9.44
C MET A 103 6.48 -22.09 -10.32
N PHE A 104 5.34 -21.50 -9.93
CA PHE A 104 4.10 -21.61 -10.71
C PHE A 104 4.20 -20.88 -12.05
N SER A 105 4.92 -19.77 -12.14
CA SER A 105 5.17 -19.08 -13.41
C SER A 105 5.94 -19.96 -14.41
N PHE A 106 6.96 -20.71 -13.95
CA PHE A 106 7.70 -21.65 -14.78
C PHE A 106 6.90 -22.90 -15.16
N LEU A 107 5.95 -23.32 -14.31
CA LEU A 107 5.06 -24.45 -14.57
C LEU A 107 3.88 -24.08 -15.46
N SER A 108 3.62 -22.79 -15.67
CA SER A 108 2.50 -22.32 -16.51
C SER A 108 2.74 -22.68 -17.97
N PRO A 109 1.75 -23.26 -18.67
CA PRO A 109 1.88 -23.54 -20.09
C PRO A 109 1.86 -22.22 -20.90
N GLY A 110 2.83 -22.04 -21.80
CA GLY A 110 2.92 -20.90 -22.71
C GLY A 110 4.04 -19.92 -22.36
N PHE A 111 3.96 -18.71 -22.92
CA PHE A 111 4.92 -17.65 -22.66
C PHE A 111 4.67 -17.06 -21.26
N ALA A 112 5.63 -17.22 -20.36
CA ALA A 112 5.54 -16.62 -19.04
C ALA A 112 5.47 -15.08 -19.17
N PRO A 113 4.41 -14.42 -18.67
CA PRO A 113 4.36 -12.96 -18.68
C PRO A 113 5.55 -12.40 -17.91
N ASP A 114 6.10 -11.30 -18.40
CA ASP A 114 7.19 -10.61 -17.72
C ASP A 114 6.73 -10.15 -16.32
N LEU A 115 7.16 -10.89 -15.29
CA LEU A 115 6.87 -10.57 -13.89
C LEU A 115 7.40 -9.19 -13.48
N SER A 116 8.38 -8.64 -14.24
CA SER A 116 8.91 -7.30 -13.98
C SER A 116 7.86 -6.20 -14.19
N ALA A 117 6.86 -6.43 -15.05
CA ALA A 117 5.75 -5.51 -15.26
C ALA A 117 4.93 -5.28 -13.97
N TYR A 118 4.81 -6.29 -13.11
CA TYR A 118 4.14 -6.14 -11.82
C TYR A 118 5.02 -5.46 -10.77
N LEU A 119 6.36 -5.48 -10.92
CA LEU A 119 7.27 -4.80 -10.00
C LEU A 119 7.17 -3.28 -10.11
N PHE A 120 7.18 -2.76 -11.32
CA PHE A 120 7.24 -1.32 -11.57
C PHE A 120 5.88 -0.70 -11.84
N GLY A 121 4.88 -1.50 -12.28
CA GLY A 121 3.56 -1.03 -12.64
C GLY A 121 3.59 0.06 -13.72
N ASN A 122 2.41 0.45 -14.20
CA ASN A 122 2.29 1.63 -15.05
C ASN A 122 0.94 2.30 -14.76
N ILE A 123 0.99 3.44 -14.11
CA ILE A 123 -0.21 4.20 -13.73
C ILE A 123 -1.02 4.69 -14.94
N LEU A 124 -0.41 4.71 -16.12
CA LEU A 124 -1.08 5.13 -17.36
C LEU A 124 -1.92 4.00 -18.01
N THR A 125 -1.79 2.75 -17.55
CA THR A 125 -2.53 1.59 -18.06
C THR A 125 -3.75 1.21 -17.21
N ILE A 126 -4.17 2.10 -16.32
CA ILE A 126 -5.32 1.91 -15.42
C ILE A 126 -6.61 1.73 -16.21
N THR A 127 -7.33 0.64 -15.93
CA THR A 127 -8.64 0.34 -16.52
C THR A 127 -9.79 0.86 -15.66
N GLN A 128 -11.00 0.95 -16.23
CA GLN A 128 -12.19 1.29 -15.47
C GLN A 128 -12.47 0.29 -14.34
N THR A 129 -12.19 -1.00 -14.57
CA THR A 129 -12.33 -2.05 -13.55
C THR A 129 -11.42 -1.79 -12.36
N ASP A 130 -10.18 -1.36 -12.60
CA ASP A 130 -9.22 -1.03 -11.54
C ASP A 130 -9.71 0.17 -10.72
N LEU A 131 -10.24 1.21 -11.38
CA LEU A 131 -10.83 2.38 -10.72
C LEU A 131 -12.03 2.00 -9.86
N LEU A 132 -12.91 1.12 -10.35
CA LEU A 132 -14.06 0.63 -9.59
C LEU A 132 -13.62 -0.16 -8.36
N MET A 133 -12.66 -1.08 -8.50
CA MET A 133 -12.13 -1.86 -7.37
C MET A 133 -11.52 -0.94 -6.30
N LEU A 134 -10.69 0.02 -6.71
CA LEU A 134 -10.10 0.99 -5.79
C LEU A 134 -11.15 1.93 -5.18
N GLY A 135 -12.13 2.35 -5.95
CA GLY A 135 -13.23 3.19 -5.48
C GLY A 135 -14.04 2.50 -4.39
N ILE A 136 -14.43 1.24 -4.62
CA ILE A 136 -15.14 0.42 -3.63
C ILE A 136 -14.28 0.25 -2.38
N LEU A 137 -13.00 -0.08 -2.53
CA LEU A 137 -12.08 -0.24 -1.40
C LEU A 137 -11.92 1.07 -0.62
N ALA A 138 -11.74 2.21 -1.31
CA ALA A 138 -11.61 3.52 -0.67
C ALA A 138 -12.85 3.87 0.14
N ILE A 139 -14.06 3.63 -0.40
CA ILE A 139 -15.32 3.85 0.31
C ILE A 139 -15.42 2.95 1.55
N LEU A 140 -15.09 1.65 1.42
CA LEU A 140 -15.09 0.72 2.55
C LEU A 140 -14.10 1.15 3.64
N LEU A 141 -12.91 1.59 3.26
CA LEU A 141 -11.90 2.10 4.19
C LEU A 141 -12.36 3.37 4.90
N ILE A 142 -12.91 4.34 4.17
CA ILE A 142 -13.45 5.57 4.76
C ILE A 142 -14.56 5.22 5.75
N LEU A 143 -15.52 4.37 5.36
CA LEU A 143 -16.61 3.94 6.22
C LEU A 143 -16.10 3.24 7.47
N PHE A 144 -15.22 2.24 7.30
CA PHE A 144 -14.67 1.46 8.41
C PHE A 144 -13.85 2.34 9.37
N PHE A 145 -12.96 3.19 8.85
CA PHE A 145 -12.14 4.07 9.70
C PHE A 145 -12.95 5.18 10.35
N THR A 146 -14.03 5.68 9.75
CA THR A 146 -14.91 6.67 10.40
C THR A 146 -15.72 6.05 11.53
N LEU A 147 -16.26 4.84 11.33
CA LEU A 147 -17.04 4.13 12.35
C LEU A 147 -16.19 3.62 13.51
N PHE A 148 -15.01 3.07 13.22
CA PHE A 148 -14.15 2.40 14.20
C PHE A 148 -12.87 3.19 14.53
N ILE A 149 -12.86 4.52 14.34
CA ILE A 149 -11.64 5.32 14.52
C ILE A 149 -11.05 5.22 15.93
N HIS A 150 -11.88 5.23 16.99
CA HIS A 150 -11.42 5.15 18.37
C HIS A 150 -10.85 3.75 18.69
N PRO A 151 -11.56 2.64 18.42
CA PRO A 151 -10.98 1.30 18.53
C PRO A 151 -9.67 1.13 17.77
N ILE A 152 -9.58 1.63 16.53
CA ILE A 152 -8.37 1.53 15.71
C ILE A 152 -7.21 2.31 16.37
N ILE A 153 -7.46 3.52 16.87
CA ILE A 153 -6.44 4.30 17.57
C ILE A 153 -5.98 3.57 18.83
N TYR A 154 -6.89 3.06 19.64
CA TYR A 154 -6.51 2.33 20.86
C TYR A 154 -5.65 1.12 20.54
N VAL A 155 -6.05 0.29 19.57
CA VAL A 155 -5.26 -0.89 19.14
C VAL A 155 -3.93 -0.46 18.52
N ALA A 156 -3.88 0.69 17.83
CA ALA A 156 -2.64 1.17 17.21
C ALA A 156 -1.61 1.62 18.25
N PHE A 157 -2.01 2.20 19.37
CA PHE A 157 -1.10 2.75 20.38
C PHE A 157 -0.90 1.82 21.59
N ASP A 158 -1.97 1.20 22.09
CA ASP A 158 -1.93 0.36 23.29
C ASP A 158 -2.96 -0.77 23.23
N ARG A 159 -2.47 -1.98 22.95
CA ARG A 159 -3.30 -3.20 22.87
C ARG A 159 -3.93 -3.57 24.20
N GLU A 160 -3.20 -3.42 25.30
CA GLU A 160 -3.70 -3.80 26.64
C GLU A 160 -4.80 -2.84 27.09
N PHE A 161 -4.63 -1.54 26.85
CA PHE A 161 -5.68 -0.56 27.07
C PHE A 161 -6.90 -0.85 26.21
N ALA A 162 -6.73 -1.18 24.91
CA ALA A 162 -7.86 -1.54 24.07
C ALA A 162 -8.64 -2.76 24.61
N ARG A 163 -7.94 -3.78 25.11
CA ARG A 163 -8.57 -4.95 25.76
C ARG A 163 -9.34 -4.57 27.02
N SER A 164 -8.79 -3.69 27.87
CA SER A 164 -9.46 -3.24 29.09
C SER A 164 -10.75 -2.48 28.82
N GLN A 165 -10.87 -1.85 27.62
CA GLN A 165 -12.08 -1.20 27.13
C GLN A 165 -13.09 -2.16 26.49
N GLY A 166 -12.86 -3.48 26.55
CA GLY A 166 -13.76 -4.49 25.97
C GLY A 166 -13.69 -4.59 24.44
N ILE A 167 -12.67 -3.98 23.80
CA ILE A 167 -12.52 -4.04 22.34
C ILE A 167 -12.00 -5.44 21.93
N PRO A 168 -12.62 -6.11 20.94
CA PRO A 168 -12.16 -7.39 20.43
C PRO A 168 -10.89 -7.21 19.58
N VAL A 169 -9.75 -6.93 20.24
CA VAL A 169 -8.46 -6.56 19.61
C VAL A 169 -8.06 -7.54 18.52
N VAL A 170 -8.20 -8.85 18.77
CA VAL A 170 -7.80 -9.89 17.82
C VAL A 170 -8.59 -9.79 16.52
N VAL A 171 -9.91 -9.62 16.60
CA VAL A 171 -10.79 -9.52 15.43
C VAL A 171 -10.45 -8.25 14.63
N LEU A 172 -10.27 -7.14 15.34
CA LEU A 172 -9.95 -5.87 14.71
C LEU A 172 -8.59 -5.91 13.97
N GLU A 173 -7.58 -6.56 14.57
CA GLU A 173 -6.27 -6.75 13.93
C GLU A 173 -6.38 -7.59 12.66
N TYR A 174 -7.11 -8.70 12.65
CA TYR A 174 -7.33 -9.50 11.44
C TYR A 174 -8.08 -8.72 10.34
N ILE A 175 -9.08 -7.92 10.70
CA ILE A 175 -9.78 -7.04 9.75
C ILE A 175 -8.82 -6.01 9.15
N LEU A 176 -7.99 -5.38 9.98
CA LEU A 176 -6.99 -4.41 9.51
C LEU A 176 -5.94 -5.07 8.62
N MET A 177 -5.48 -6.29 8.95
CA MET A 177 -4.58 -7.07 8.09
C MET A 177 -5.21 -7.40 6.73
N MET A 178 -6.49 -7.75 6.71
CA MET A 178 -7.24 -7.95 5.47
C MET A 178 -7.27 -6.67 4.62
N PHE A 179 -7.56 -5.51 5.23
CA PHE A 179 -7.55 -4.24 4.51
C PHE A 179 -6.17 -3.84 4.02
N ILE A 180 -5.10 -4.12 4.77
CA ILE A 180 -3.71 -3.93 4.33
C ILE A 180 -3.47 -4.75 3.06
N ALA A 181 -3.78 -6.04 3.07
CA ALA A 181 -3.57 -6.94 1.94
C ALA A 181 -4.38 -6.51 0.71
N LEU A 182 -5.66 -6.18 0.88
CA LEU A 182 -6.52 -5.70 -0.21
C LEU A 182 -6.04 -4.37 -0.79
N THR A 183 -5.58 -3.43 0.05
CA THR A 183 -5.01 -2.15 -0.41
C THR A 183 -3.76 -2.37 -1.25
N ILE A 184 -2.87 -3.24 -0.78
CA ILE A 184 -1.65 -3.59 -1.50
C ILE A 184 -1.98 -4.15 -2.88
N VAL A 185 -2.84 -5.18 -2.96
CA VAL A 185 -3.16 -5.84 -4.24
C VAL A 185 -3.90 -4.91 -5.18
N SER A 186 -4.83 -4.09 -4.68
CA SER A 186 -5.53 -3.11 -5.51
C SER A 186 -4.59 -2.05 -6.09
N CYS A 187 -3.54 -1.67 -5.35
CA CYS A 187 -2.52 -0.75 -5.82
C CYS A 187 -1.49 -1.41 -6.74
N LEU A 188 -1.22 -2.71 -6.56
CA LEU A 188 -0.14 -3.43 -7.25
C LEU A 188 -0.25 -3.35 -8.77
N ARG A 189 -1.44 -3.56 -9.32
CA ARG A 189 -1.67 -3.52 -10.76
C ARG A 189 -1.45 -2.14 -11.36
N MET A 190 -1.84 -1.11 -10.62
CA MET A 190 -1.79 0.27 -11.10
C MET A 190 -0.41 0.88 -10.96
N VAL A 191 0.19 0.69 -9.82
CA VAL A 191 1.36 1.43 -9.37
C VAL A 191 2.59 0.55 -9.25
N GLY A 192 2.41 -0.77 -9.30
CA GLY A 192 3.47 -1.75 -9.05
C GLY A 192 3.86 -1.85 -7.57
N ILE A 193 4.70 -2.84 -7.28
CA ILE A 193 5.13 -3.17 -5.93
C ILE A 193 5.87 -2.02 -5.25
N VAL A 194 6.87 -1.47 -5.93
CA VAL A 194 7.79 -0.50 -5.33
C VAL A 194 7.07 0.80 -5.00
N LEU A 195 6.18 1.25 -5.90
CA LEU A 195 5.41 2.47 -5.65
C LEU A 195 4.31 2.26 -4.61
N ALA A 196 3.68 1.07 -4.53
CA ALA A 196 2.69 0.76 -3.49
C ALA A 196 3.32 0.86 -2.09
N ILE A 197 4.50 0.28 -1.88
CA ILE A 197 5.26 0.39 -0.62
C ILE A 197 5.58 1.86 -0.31
N SER A 198 6.01 2.62 -1.32
CA SER A 198 6.33 4.04 -1.18
C SER A 198 5.12 4.87 -0.74
N LEU A 199 3.95 4.68 -1.38
CA LEU A 199 2.72 5.40 -1.05
C LEU A 199 2.16 5.02 0.33
N LEU A 200 2.43 3.81 0.81
CA LEU A 200 2.03 3.36 2.16
C LEU A 200 2.97 3.89 3.26
N THR A 201 4.10 4.51 2.92
CA THR A 201 5.11 4.87 3.92
C THR A 201 5.56 6.32 3.86
N ILE A 202 6.00 6.82 2.69
CA ILE A 202 6.65 8.14 2.58
C ILE A 202 5.69 9.30 2.87
N PRO A 203 4.44 9.34 2.33
CA PRO A 203 3.50 10.40 2.66
C PRO A 203 3.18 10.48 4.15
N GLN A 204 3.04 9.31 4.82
CA GLN A 204 2.74 9.23 6.25
C GLN A 204 3.94 9.68 7.10
N MET A 205 5.15 9.27 6.73
CA MET A 205 6.38 9.76 7.38
C MET A 205 6.52 11.28 7.22
N THR A 206 6.15 11.82 6.06
CA THR A 206 6.16 13.28 5.81
C THR A 206 5.09 13.98 6.66
N ALA A 207 3.88 13.44 6.73
CA ALA A 207 2.80 13.96 7.55
C ALA A 207 3.16 13.99 9.05
N ASN A 208 3.87 12.96 9.55
CA ASN A 208 4.37 12.89 10.92
C ASN A 208 5.39 14.00 11.27
N LEU A 209 5.98 14.67 10.29
CA LEU A 209 6.80 15.84 10.56
C LEU A 209 5.97 17.03 11.07
N PHE A 210 4.70 17.11 10.70
CA PHE A 210 3.84 18.28 10.97
C PHE A 210 2.80 18.02 12.06
N THR A 211 2.35 16.77 12.24
CA THR A 211 1.31 16.45 13.23
C THR A 211 1.51 15.06 13.84
N ASN A 212 1.15 14.93 15.12
CA ASN A 212 1.11 13.66 15.84
C ASN A 212 -0.34 13.14 16.00
N LYS A 213 -1.34 13.89 15.51
CA LYS A 213 -2.75 13.49 15.62
C LYS A 213 -3.07 12.48 14.52
N PHE A 214 -3.55 11.28 14.87
CA PHE A 214 -3.83 10.20 13.93
C PHE A 214 -4.68 10.65 12.72
N LYS A 215 -5.81 11.36 12.98
CA LYS A 215 -6.65 11.93 11.92
C LYS A 215 -5.89 12.95 11.05
N GLY A 216 -5.05 13.77 11.67
CA GLY A 216 -4.22 14.74 10.95
C GLY A 216 -3.21 14.07 10.02
N ILE A 217 -2.61 12.97 10.47
CA ILE A 217 -1.68 12.18 9.64
C ILE A 217 -2.42 11.62 8.43
N ILE A 218 -3.64 11.06 8.58
CA ILE A 218 -4.43 10.55 7.45
C ILE A 218 -4.63 11.64 6.39
N TRP A 219 -5.19 12.79 6.77
CA TRP A 219 -5.51 13.85 5.81
C TRP A 219 -4.26 14.40 5.10
N LEU A 220 -3.19 14.65 5.86
CA LEU A 220 -1.93 15.13 5.30
C LEU A 220 -1.29 14.07 4.39
N SER A 221 -1.36 12.79 4.76
CA SER A 221 -0.81 11.71 3.93
C SER A 221 -1.55 11.57 2.61
N ILE A 222 -2.88 11.71 2.60
CA ILE A 222 -3.68 11.72 1.37
C ILE A 222 -3.25 12.89 0.48
N ALA A 223 -3.14 14.10 1.03
CA ALA A 223 -2.75 15.28 0.27
C ALA A 223 -1.32 15.16 -0.28
N ILE A 224 -0.36 14.75 0.54
CA ILE A 224 1.03 14.57 0.14
C ILE A 224 1.17 13.43 -0.89
N GLY A 225 0.47 12.31 -0.68
CA GLY A 225 0.46 11.19 -1.62
C GLY A 225 -0.08 11.60 -2.99
N TYR A 226 -1.19 12.31 -3.01
CA TYR A 226 -1.76 12.81 -4.27
C TYR A 226 -0.85 13.81 -4.97
N LEU A 227 -0.27 14.77 -4.23
CA LEU A 227 0.71 15.71 -4.77
C LEU A 227 1.95 15.00 -5.32
N SER A 228 2.41 13.95 -4.63
CA SER A 228 3.54 13.12 -5.11
C SER A 228 3.21 12.42 -6.42
N CYS A 229 2.01 11.88 -6.56
CA CYS A 229 1.55 11.27 -7.81
C CYS A 229 1.47 12.29 -8.95
N LEU A 230 0.88 13.47 -8.71
CA LEU A 230 0.77 14.52 -9.72
C LEU A 230 2.15 15.01 -10.18
N GLY A 231 3.02 15.35 -9.23
CA GLY A 231 4.38 15.84 -9.54
C GLY A 231 5.22 14.78 -10.26
N GLY A 232 5.16 13.52 -9.80
CA GLY A 232 5.85 12.41 -10.45
C GLY A 232 5.33 12.09 -11.85
N LEU A 233 4.02 12.17 -12.08
CA LEU A 233 3.42 12.03 -13.43
C LEU A 233 3.90 13.13 -14.39
N LEU A 234 3.97 14.37 -13.91
CA LEU A 234 4.48 15.49 -14.72
C LEU A 234 5.96 15.29 -15.09
N ILE A 235 6.77 14.83 -14.14
CA ILE A 235 8.19 14.50 -14.40
C ILE A 235 8.30 13.37 -15.41
N SER A 236 7.54 12.29 -15.21
CA SER A 236 7.49 11.13 -16.10
C SER A 236 7.17 11.54 -17.54
N TYR A 237 6.16 12.38 -17.71
CA TYR A 237 5.74 12.88 -19.00
C TYR A 237 6.80 13.77 -19.67
N ARG A 238 7.46 14.65 -18.89
CA ARG A 238 8.48 15.56 -19.41
C ARG A 238 9.79 14.87 -19.80
N LEU A 239 10.20 13.88 -19.01
CA LEU A 239 11.50 13.20 -19.16
C LEU A 239 11.41 11.86 -19.88
N ASN A 240 10.21 11.39 -20.25
CA ASN A 240 9.96 10.07 -20.84
C ASN A 240 10.54 8.91 -19.99
N VAL A 241 10.37 8.99 -18.66
CA VAL A 241 10.84 7.96 -17.71
C VAL A 241 9.65 7.24 -17.07
N PRO A 242 9.84 6.02 -16.50
CA PRO A 242 8.76 5.26 -15.86
C PRO A 242 8.04 6.06 -14.77
N SER A 243 6.70 6.07 -14.82
CA SER A 243 5.87 6.87 -13.91
C SER A 243 6.02 6.48 -12.44
N GLY A 244 6.10 5.17 -12.14
CA GLY A 244 6.29 4.68 -10.78
C GLY A 244 7.57 5.21 -10.14
N ALA A 245 8.70 5.10 -10.83
CA ALA A 245 9.99 5.58 -10.35
C ALA A 245 10.00 7.10 -10.13
N SER A 246 9.38 7.86 -11.04
CA SER A 246 9.28 9.32 -10.95
C SER A 246 8.47 9.77 -9.75
N ILE A 247 7.36 9.07 -9.46
CA ILE A 247 6.50 9.35 -8.29
C ILE A 247 7.26 9.08 -6.99
N ILE A 248 7.97 7.94 -6.90
CA ILE A 248 8.78 7.60 -5.73
C ILE A 248 9.85 8.66 -5.50
N PHE A 249 10.60 9.00 -6.54
CA PHE A 249 11.65 10.00 -6.46
C PHE A 249 11.11 11.36 -6.00
N PHE A 250 10.01 11.81 -6.59
CA PHE A 250 9.37 13.08 -6.21
C PHE A 250 8.83 13.05 -4.77
N SER A 251 8.26 11.92 -4.32
CA SER A 251 7.80 11.73 -2.95
C SER A 251 8.95 11.85 -1.93
N ILE A 252 10.13 11.27 -2.24
CA ILE A 252 11.32 11.39 -1.42
C ILE A 252 11.83 12.84 -1.37
N LEU A 253 11.80 13.55 -2.51
CA LEU A 253 12.18 14.97 -2.55
C LEU A 253 11.27 15.83 -1.68
N ILE A 254 9.94 15.59 -1.70
CA ILE A 254 9.00 16.27 -0.80
C ILE A 254 9.37 16.01 0.66
N TYR A 255 9.64 14.74 1.02
CA TYR A 255 10.03 14.40 2.40
C TYR A 255 11.29 15.13 2.83
N ILE A 256 12.33 15.13 2.00
CA ILE A 256 13.60 15.81 2.30
C ILE A 256 13.39 17.32 2.44
N ALA A 257 12.68 17.93 1.52
CA ALA A 257 12.37 19.37 1.55
C ALA A 257 11.62 19.75 2.83
N CYS A 258 10.58 19.00 3.20
CA CYS A 258 9.81 19.21 4.43
C CYS A 258 10.69 19.03 5.68
N LYS A 259 11.55 18.04 5.71
CA LYS A 259 12.45 17.78 6.84
C LYS A 259 13.48 18.89 7.03
N ILE A 260 14.10 19.35 5.93
CA ILE A 260 15.04 20.49 5.96
C ILE A 260 14.33 21.76 6.40
N GLY A 261 13.17 22.06 5.80
CA GLY A 261 12.36 23.22 6.18
C GLY A 261 12.06 23.23 7.67
N LYS A 262 11.55 22.11 8.22
CA LYS A 262 11.28 22.00 9.67
C LYS A 262 12.52 22.21 10.52
N SER A 263 13.68 21.70 10.10
CA SER A 263 14.95 21.89 10.82
C SER A 263 15.41 23.35 10.86
N LEU A 264 15.24 24.07 9.75
CA LEU A 264 15.59 25.49 9.65
C LEU A 264 14.69 26.38 10.52
N PHE A 265 13.37 26.10 10.54
CA PHE A 265 12.45 26.81 11.41
C PHE A 265 12.69 26.54 12.90
N ARG A 266 13.07 25.33 13.28
CA ARG A 266 13.37 24.96 14.67
C ARG A 266 14.67 25.59 15.21
N LYS A 267 15.63 25.94 14.35
CA LYS A 267 16.87 26.64 14.74
C LYS A 267 16.66 28.15 14.97
N LYS A 268 15.53 28.71 14.55
CA LYS A 268 15.22 30.13 14.72
C LYS A 268 14.33 30.44 15.94
N GLN A 269 13.86 29.41 16.64
CA GLN A 269 13.22 29.49 17.97
C GLN A 269 14.18 29.04 19.07
#